data_ca857562a7cb67637ec059524b6e6acd
#
_entry.id   ca857562a7cb67637ec059524b6e6acd
#
_cell.length_a   1.000
_cell.length_b   1.000
_cell.length_c   1.000
_cell.angle_alpha   90.00
_cell.angle_beta   90.00
_cell.angle_gamma   90.00
#
_symmetry.space_group_name_H-M   'P 1'
#
loop_
_entity.id
_entity.type
_entity.pdbx_description
1 polymer ?
#
loop_
_entity_poly.entity_id
_entity_poly.type
_entity_poly.pdbx_seq_one_letter_code
_entity_poly.pdbx_strand_id
1 'polypeptide(L)'
;MTDKITVLLADDHALVRRGFRRILEDDPAIEVVGEASNGDEAIRLYAELKPTVVVMDAAMPGTGGLAATRTILATAPDATVLMLSMHSEETLVRQAMAAGARGYILKNAVDLDLAAAVKRAAAGETVLDPSVVKPAPLAGERSRRLTPRETEVLQLICNGLSNREIAAQLDLSVNTVAVHRANIMNALGVHKTAELVVYALQNGLVNPL
;
A
#
# COMPACT_ATOMS: atom_id res chain seq x y z
N MET A 1 -23.44 -17.51 22.82
CA MET A 1 -22.17 -18.00 22.22
C MET A 1 -21.75 -16.91 21.30
N THR A 2 -20.65 -16.22 21.59
CA THR A 2 -20.08 -15.22 20.67
C THR A 2 -19.56 -15.98 19.46
N ASP A 3 -20.07 -15.65 18.27
CA ASP A 3 -19.59 -16.24 17.03
C ASP A 3 -18.10 -15.90 16.87
N LYS A 4 -17.29 -16.92 16.62
CA LYS A 4 -15.85 -16.73 16.39
C LYS A 4 -15.61 -15.97 15.10
N ILE A 5 -14.54 -15.20 15.06
CA ILE A 5 -14.06 -14.57 13.83
C ILE A 5 -13.40 -15.67 12.99
N THR A 6 -14.00 -16.00 11.86
CA THR A 6 -13.45 -16.99 10.94
C THR A 6 -12.44 -16.33 10.00
N VAL A 7 -11.28 -16.96 9.84
CA VAL A 7 -10.16 -16.42 9.05
C VAL A 7 -9.77 -17.38 7.93
N LEU A 8 -9.65 -16.87 6.71
CA LEU A 8 -8.94 -17.50 5.61
C LEU A 8 -7.51 -16.92 5.55
N LEU A 9 -6.50 -17.78 5.65
CA LEU A 9 -5.11 -17.38 5.64
C LEU A 9 -4.46 -17.75 4.30
N ALA A 10 -4.01 -16.76 3.52
CA ALA A 10 -3.38 -16.94 2.22
C ALA A 10 -1.93 -16.44 2.24
N ASP A 11 -0.97 -17.34 2.05
CA ASP A 11 0.47 -17.08 2.02
C ASP A 11 1.16 -18.24 1.28
N ASP A 12 2.07 -17.98 0.35
CA ASP A 12 2.77 -19.04 -0.40
C ASP A 12 3.87 -19.74 0.42
N HIS A 13 4.33 -19.09 1.50
CA HIS A 13 5.36 -19.65 2.39
C HIS A 13 4.75 -20.53 3.49
N ALA A 14 4.79 -21.84 3.32
CA ALA A 14 4.18 -22.81 4.25
C ALA A 14 4.60 -22.66 5.72
N LEU A 15 5.86 -22.23 5.98
CA LEU A 15 6.36 -22.03 7.35
C LEU A 15 5.74 -20.77 7.98
N VAL A 16 5.68 -19.68 7.20
CA VAL A 16 5.07 -18.40 7.62
C VAL A 16 3.60 -18.61 7.90
N ARG A 17 2.89 -19.27 6.98
CA ARG A 17 1.47 -19.59 7.12
C ARG A 17 1.17 -20.39 8.38
N ARG A 18 1.96 -21.43 8.67
CA ARG A 18 1.85 -22.19 9.93
C ARG A 18 2.11 -21.33 11.17
N GLY A 19 3.06 -20.42 11.11
CA GLY A 19 3.33 -19.47 12.19
C GLY A 19 2.16 -18.55 12.45
N PHE A 20 1.59 -17.93 11.42
CA PHE A 20 0.43 -17.04 11.55
C PHE A 20 -0.82 -17.79 11.99
N ARG A 21 -1.04 -19.02 11.50
CA ARG A 21 -2.11 -19.86 11.98
C ARG A 21 -2.01 -20.06 13.50
N ARG A 22 -0.83 -20.41 14.00
CA ARG A 22 -0.61 -20.61 15.43
C ARG A 22 -0.91 -19.35 16.25
N ILE A 23 -0.39 -18.18 15.79
CA ILE A 23 -0.65 -16.87 16.43
C ILE A 23 -2.14 -16.56 16.48
N LEU A 24 -2.87 -16.81 15.41
CA LEU A 24 -4.31 -16.54 15.35
C LEU A 24 -5.11 -17.50 16.25
N GLU A 25 -4.79 -18.79 16.23
CA GLU A 25 -5.49 -19.81 17.00
C GLU A 25 -5.18 -19.82 18.51
N ASP A 26 -4.12 -19.10 18.93
CA ASP A 26 -3.85 -18.83 20.34
C ASP A 26 -4.91 -17.87 20.95
N ASP A 27 -5.67 -17.13 20.12
CA ASP A 27 -6.82 -16.33 20.56
C ASP A 27 -8.12 -17.14 20.39
N PRO A 28 -8.83 -17.47 21.48
CA PRO A 28 -10.04 -18.32 21.43
C PRO A 28 -11.21 -17.71 20.64
N ALA A 29 -11.18 -16.40 20.36
CA ALA A 29 -12.18 -15.71 19.56
C ALA A 29 -11.96 -15.85 18.05
N ILE A 30 -10.83 -16.43 17.61
CA ILE A 30 -10.45 -16.56 16.20
C ILE A 30 -10.41 -18.06 15.82
N GLU A 31 -10.81 -18.36 14.60
CA GLU A 31 -10.72 -19.69 14.01
C GLU A 31 -10.23 -19.61 12.57
N VAL A 32 -9.13 -20.27 12.25
CA VAL A 32 -8.63 -20.38 10.88
C VAL A 32 -9.37 -21.50 10.17
N VAL A 33 -10.34 -21.13 9.33
CA VAL A 33 -11.24 -22.05 8.61
C VAL A 33 -10.69 -22.54 7.27
N GLY A 34 -9.61 -21.89 6.76
CA GLY A 34 -8.98 -22.31 5.52
C GLY A 34 -7.59 -21.73 5.35
N GLU A 35 -6.78 -22.40 4.54
CA GLU A 35 -5.45 -21.96 4.14
C GLU A 35 -5.32 -22.02 2.62
N ALA A 36 -4.71 -20.99 2.02
CA ALA A 36 -4.41 -20.90 0.59
C ALA A 36 -2.91 -20.66 0.38
N SER A 37 -2.36 -21.24 -0.66
CA SER A 37 -0.94 -21.09 -1.06
C SER A 37 -0.73 -20.15 -2.24
N ASN A 38 -1.82 -19.65 -2.83
CA ASN A 38 -1.80 -18.71 -3.96
C ASN A 38 -3.15 -17.98 -4.07
N GLY A 39 -3.21 -16.96 -4.94
CA GLY A 39 -4.40 -16.14 -5.08
C GLY A 39 -5.61 -16.86 -5.65
N ASP A 40 -5.42 -17.78 -6.58
CA ASP A 40 -6.56 -18.54 -7.18
C ASP A 40 -7.22 -19.44 -6.14
N GLU A 41 -6.41 -20.10 -5.30
CA GLU A 41 -6.91 -20.89 -4.19
C GLU A 41 -7.62 -20.02 -3.14
N ALA A 42 -7.08 -18.83 -2.85
CA ALA A 42 -7.71 -17.87 -1.93
C ALA A 42 -9.08 -17.41 -2.44
N ILE A 43 -9.22 -17.11 -3.74
CA ILE A 43 -10.49 -16.73 -4.36
C ILE A 43 -11.51 -17.87 -4.24
N ARG A 44 -11.11 -19.09 -4.57
CA ARG A 44 -11.96 -20.27 -4.51
C ARG A 44 -12.43 -20.54 -3.06
N LEU A 45 -11.51 -20.59 -2.12
CA LEU A 45 -11.80 -20.85 -0.72
C LEU A 45 -12.65 -19.74 -0.09
N TYR A 46 -12.45 -18.48 -0.49
CA TYR A 46 -13.32 -17.39 -0.04
C TYR A 46 -14.78 -17.63 -0.44
N ALA A 47 -15.02 -18.02 -1.68
CA ALA A 47 -16.39 -18.29 -2.17
C ALA A 47 -17.06 -19.46 -1.44
N GLU A 48 -16.29 -20.48 -1.09
CA GLU A 48 -16.77 -21.68 -0.38
C GLU A 48 -17.02 -21.44 1.11
N LEU A 49 -16.06 -20.78 1.79
CA LEU A 49 -16.04 -20.68 3.26
C LEU A 49 -16.67 -19.39 3.78
N LYS A 50 -16.70 -18.33 2.98
CA LYS A 50 -17.19 -16.98 3.34
C LYS A 50 -16.68 -16.53 4.71
N PRO A 51 -15.34 -16.47 4.89
CA PRO A 51 -14.74 -16.11 6.17
C PRO A 51 -15.05 -14.66 6.55
N THR A 52 -15.03 -14.36 7.85
CA THR A 52 -15.18 -12.99 8.37
C THR A 52 -14.03 -12.10 7.90
N VAL A 53 -12.79 -12.63 7.89
CA VAL A 53 -11.59 -11.90 7.49
C VAL A 53 -10.73 -12.79 6.60
N VAL A 54 -10.20 -12.21 5.52
CA VAL A 54 -9.12 -12.81 4.72
C VAL A 54 -7.81 -12.14 5.09
N VAL A 55 -6.85 -12.90 5.57
CA VAL A 55 -5.45 -12.46 5.76
C VAL A 55 -4.69 -12.88 4.51
N MET A 56 -4.26 -11.91 3.71
CA MET A 56 -3.77 -12.12 2.34
C MET A 56 -2.34 -11.63 2.19
N ASP A 57 -1.41 -12.52 1.86
CA ASP A 57 -0.08 -12.09 1.43
C ASP A 57 -0.14 -11.32 0.12
N ALA A 58 0.53 -10.18 0.07
CA ALA A 58 0.61 -9.36 -1.14
C ALA A 58 1.41 -10.02 -2.27
N ALA A 59 2.47 -10.76 -1.92
CA ALA A 59 3.46 -11.30 -2.85
C ALA A 59 3.34 -12.82 -2.98
N MET A 60 2.34 -13.30 -3.71
CA MET A 60 2.18 -14.72 -4.03
C MET A 60 2.42 -14.99 -5.51
N PRO A 61 2.90 -16.19 -5.90
CA PRO A 61 3.09 -16.54 -7.31
C PRO A 61 1.75 -16.69 -8.05
N GLY A 62 1.78 -16.54 -9.37
CA GLY A 62 0.59 -16.62 -10.22
C GLY A 62 -0.34 -15.43 -10.00
N THR A 63 -1.58 -15.68 -9.63
CA THR A 63 -2.50 -14.63 -9.20
C THR A 63 -2.03 -14.11 -7.83
N GLY A 64 -1.36 -12.96 -7.83
CA GLY A 64 -0.86 -12.32 -6.61
C GLY A 64 -1.98 -11.85 -5.68
N GLY A 65 -1.64 -11.62 -4.40
CA GLY A 65 -2.64 -11.26 -3.38
C GLY A 65 -3.43 -9.99 -3.70
N LEU A 66 -2.81 -9.01 -4.35
CA LEU A 66 -3.52 -7.79 -4.75
C LEU A 66 -4.59 -8.06 -5.82
N ALA A 67 -4.29 -8.92 -6.81
CA ALA A 67 -5.24 -9.30 -7.84
C ALA A 67 -6.37 -10.18 -7.25
N ALA A 68 -6.02 -11.11 -6.36
CA ALA A 68 -6.98 -11.93 -5.63
C ALA A 68 -7.93 -11.06 -4.78
N THR A 69 -7.40 -10.06 -4.08
CA THR A 69 -8.20 -9.10 -3.31
C THR A 69 -9.21 -8.36 -4.18
N ARG A 70 -8.78 -7.85 -5.34
CA ARG A 70 -9.70 -7.20 -6.29
C ARG A 70 -10.80 -8.13 -6.77
N THR A 71 -10.47 -9.38 -7.08
CA THR A 71 -11.44 -10.38 -7.55
C THR A 71 -12.46 -10.72 -6.46
N ILE A 72 -12.00 -10.93 -5.22
CA ILE A 72 -12.87 -11.20 -4.08
C ILE A 72 -13.84 -10.02 -3.87
N LEU A 73 -13.31 -8.79 -3.80
CA LEU A 73 -14.12 -7.59 -3.54
C LEU A 73 -15.05 -7.22 -4.71
N ALA A 74 -14.72 -7.60 -5.95
CA ALA A 74 -15.61 -7.43 -7.08
C ALA A 74 -16.86 -8.33 -6.98
N THR A 75 -16.74 -9.51 -6.38
CA THR A 75 -17.85 -10.47 -6.17
C THR A 75 -18.53 -10.33 -4.81
N ALA A 76 -17.80 -9.83 -3.82
CA ALA A 76 -18.26 -9.63 -2.45
C ALA A 76 -17.72 -8.29 -1.90
N PRO A 77 -18.40 -7.16 -2.19
CA PRO A 77 -17.92 -5.83 -1.80
C PRO A 77 -17.77 -5.62 -0.29
N ASP A 78 -18.49 -6.41 0.52
CA ASP A 78 -18.43 -6.35 1.98
C ASP A 78 -17.33 -7.25 2.58
N ALA A 79 -16.55 -7.96 1.76
CA ALA A 79 -15.47 -8.81 2.25
C ALA A 79 -14.40 -7.98 2.97
N THR A 80 -13.95 -8.50 4.09
CA THR A 80 -12.85 -7.87 4.85
C THR A 80 -11.53 -8.53 4.50
N VAL A 81 -10.66 -7.81 3.81
CA VAL A 81 -9.32 -8.29 3.43
C VAL A 81 -8.25 -7.48 4.15
N LEU A 82 -7.39 -8.16 4.88
CA LEU A 82 -6.22 -7.62 5.57
C LEU A 82 -4.98 -8.08 4.83
N MET A 83 -4.27 -7.14 4.20
CA MET A 83 -3.05 -7.46 3.44
C MET A 83 -1.85 -7.62 4.37
N LEU A 84 -1.04 -8.66 4.13
CA LEU A 84 0.27 -8.84 4.74
C LEU A 84 1.36 -8.64 3.69
N SER A 85 2.49 -8.00 4.06
CA SER A 85 3.60 -7.79 3.15
C SER A 85 4.95 -7.67 3.87
N MET A 86 6.04 -8.04 3.20
CA MET A 86 7.40 -7.69 3.63
C MET A 86 7.79 -6.26 3.26
N HIS A 87 6.98 -5.57 2.47
CA HIS A 87 7.28 -4.27 1.87
C HIS A 87 6.44 -3.15 2.49
N SER A 88 7.13 -2.07 2.91
CA SER A 88 6.51 -0.87 3.49
C SER A 88 6.33 0.26 2.47
N GLU A 89 6.55 0.01 1.19
CA GLU A 89 6.50 1.01 0.13
C GLU A 89 5.10 1.61 0.01
N GLU A 90 5.03 2.94 0.05
CA GLU A 90 3.76 3.69 -0.01
C GLU A 90 2.92 3.30 -1.24
N THR A 91 3.57 3.01 -2.36
CA THR A 91 2.90 2.60 -3.60
C THR A 91 2.11 1.30 -3.43
N LEU A 92 2.68 0.30 -2.76
CA LEU A 92 2.03 -0.99 -2.52
C LEU A 92 0.88 -0.86 -1.53
N VAL A 93 1.07 -0.08 -0.47
CA VAL A 93 0.01 0.24 0.49
C VAL A 93 -1.15 0.92 -0.20
N ARG A 94 -0.87 1.93 -1.04
CA ARG A 94 -1.88 2.66 -1.80
C ARG A 94 -2.64 1.75 -2.77
N GLN A 95 -1.93 0.86 -3.45
CA GLN A 95 -2.56 -0.13 -4.34
C GLN A 95 -3.46 -1.11 -3.60
N ALA A 96 -3.05 -1.56 -2.41
CA ALA A 96 -3.85 -2.43 -1.56
C ALA A 96 -5.13 -1.73 -1.08
N MET A 97 -5.01 -0.51 -0.58
CA MET A 97 -6.16 0.28 -0.13
C MET A 97 -7.09 0.66 -1.28
N ALA A 98 -6.54 1.00 -2.47
CA ALA A 98 -7.32 1.25 -3.68
C ALA A 98 -8.02 -0.01 -4.23
N ALA A 99 -7.47 -1.19 -3.97
CA ALA A 99 -8.13 -2.46 -4.26
C ALA A 99 -9.29 -2.77 -3.30
N GLY A 100 -9.48 -1.96 -2.24
CA GLY A 100 -10.52 -2.11 -1.24
C GLY A 100 -10.10 -2.91 0.00
N ALA A 101 -8.81 -3.20 0.19
CA ALA A 101 -8.33 -3.85 1.40
C ALA A 101 -8.72 -3.03 2.65
N ARG A 102 -9.11 -3.70 3.72
CA ARG A 102 -9.46 -3.09 5.01
C ARG A 102 -8.22 -2.70 5.82
N GLY A 103 -7.06 -3.25 5.48
CA GLY A 103 -5.82 -2.90 6.16
C GLY A 103 -4.59 -3.45 5.47
N TYR A 104 -3.44 -2.97 5.95
CA TYR A 104 -2.11 -3.36 5.47
C TYR A 104 -1.15 -3.46 6.65
N ILE A 105 -0.50 -4.61 6.81
CA ILE A 105 0.40 -4.93 7.91
C ILE A 105 1.71 -5.47 7.36
N LEU A 106 2.81 -5.11 8.02
CA LEU A 106 4.13 -5.63 7.67
C LEU A 106 4.40 -6.96 8.39
N LYS A 107 4.83 -7.98 7.64
CA LYS A 107 5.18 -9.31 8.18
C LYS A 107 6.41 -9.30 9.10
N ASN A 108 7.27 -8.27 9.00
CA ASN A 108 8.50 -8.11 9.78
C ASN A 108 8.34 -7.22 11.01
N ALA A 109 7.14 -6.76 11.32
CA ALA A 109 6.88 -6.01 12.54
C ALA A 109 7.16 -6.93 13.75
N VAL A 110 8.11 -6.53 14.60
CA VAL A 110 8.60 -7.33 15.73
C VAL A 110 7.50 -7.61 16.76
N ASP A 111 6.49 -6.73 16.80
CA ASP A 111 5.34 -6.79 17.71
C ASP A 111 4.02 -6.98 16.93
N LEU A 112 4.02 -7.82 15.89
CA LEU A 112 2.83 -8.07 15.10
C LEU A 112 1.74 -8.73 15.93
N ASP A 113 0.86 -7.93 16.49
CA ASP A 113 -0.39 -8.43 17.06
C ASP A 113 -1.41 -8.68 15.94
N LEU A 114 -1.19 -9.78 15.19
CA LEU A 114 -2.05 -10.17 14.08
C LEU A 114 -3.48 -10.47 14.57
N ALA A 115 -3.63 -11.02 15.76
CA ALA A 115 -4.94 -11.33 16.33
C ALA A 115 -5.72 -10.04 16.64
N ALA A 116 -5.08 -9.02 17.23
CA ALA A 116 -5.72 -7.72 17.44
C ALA A 116 -6.07 -7.03 16.10
N ALA A 117 -5.18 -7.12 15.11
CA ALA A 117 -5.44 -6.56 13.79
C ALA A 117 -6.65 -7.23 13.10
N VAL A 118 -6.75 -8.55 13.16
CA VAL A 118 -7.90 -9.31 12.64
C VAL A 118 -9.21 -8.91 13.34
N LYS A 119 -9.20 -8.78 14.69
CA LYS A 119 -10.38 -8.36 15.44
C LYS A 119 -10.83 -6.93 15.07
N ARG A 120 -9.90 -6.01 14.92
CA ARG A 120 -10.20 -4.63 14.50
C ARG A 120 -10.74 -4.59 13.07
N ALA A 121 -10.15 -5.34 12.16
CA ALA A 121 -10.63 -5.45 10.78
C ALA A 121 -12.04 -6.05 10.72
N ALA A 122 -12.32 -7.11 11.51
CA ALA A 122 -13.64 -7.73 11.64
C ALA A 122 -14.69 -6.74 12.20
N ALA A 123 -14.29 -5.82 13.07
CA ALA A 123 -15.14 -4.74 13.58
C ALA A 123 -15.35 -3.59 12.56
N GLY A 124 -14.80 -3.69 11.34
CA GLY A 124 -14.93 -2.68 10.29
C GLY A 124 -13.92 -1.53 10.37
N GLU A 125 -12.93 -1.61 11.28
CA GLU A 125 -11.88 -0.60 11.35
C GLU A 125 -10.87 -0.76 10.21
N THR A 126 -10.32 0.37 9.75
CA THR A 126 -9.14 0.35 8.88
C THR A 126 -7.89 0.13 9.71
N VAL A 127 -7.12 -0.91 9.37
CA VAL A 127 -5.93 -1.32 10.11
C VAL A 127 -4.68 -1.05 9.25
N LEU A 128 -3.87 -0.09 9.67
CA LEU A 128 -2.58 0.18 9.06
C LEU A 128 -1.49 -0.03 10.09
N ASP A 129 -0.42 -0.73 9.70
CA ASP A 129 0.77 -0.86 10.52
C ASP A 129 1.35 0.53 10.82
N PRO A 130 1.72 0.85 12.06
CA PRO A 130 2.28 2.16 12.41
C PRO A 130 3.53 2.54 11.62
N SER A 131 4.31 1.57 11.17
CA SER A 131 5.51 1.76 10.36
C SER A 131 5.21 1.97 8.87
N VAL A 132 3.97 1.71 8.46
CA VAL A 132 3.49 2.05 7.12
C VAL A 132 3.08 3.51 7.10
N VAL A 133 3.71 4.29 6.26
CA VAL A 133 3.30 5.69 6.03
C VAL A 133 1.83 5.67 5.60
N LYS A 134 0.96 6.33 6.36
CA LYS A 134 -0.45 6.45 5.99
C LYS A 134 -0.50 6.99 4.55
N PRO A 135 -1.10 6.28 3.59
CA PRO A 135 -1.28 6.83 2.26
C PRO A 135 -2.01 8.16 2.42
N ALA A 136 -1.50 9.20 1.81
CA ALA A 136 -2.29 10.43 1.65
C ALA A 136 -3.64 10.03 1.07
N PRO A 137 -4.77 10.64 1.50
CA PRO A 137 -6.10 10.27 1.04
C PRO A 137 -6.09 10.10 -0.47
N LEU A 138 -6.64 8.97 -0.96
CA LEU A 138 -6.71 8.64 -2.38
C LEU A 138 -7.14 9.88 -3.14
N ALA A 139 -6.38 10.27 -4.13
CA ALA A 139 -6.61 11.44 -4.94
C ALA A 139 -7.89 11.30 -5.80
N GLY A 140 -9.05 11.47 -5.18
CA GLY A 140 -10.19 12.18 -5.68
C GLY A 140 -10.18 13.60 -5.12
N GLU A 141 -9.38 13.88 -4.05
CA GLU A 141 -9.31 15.19 -3.43
C GLU A 141 -7.86 15.50 -3.03
N ARG A 142 -7.25 16.36 -3.83
CA ARG A 142 -5.93 16.97 -3.72
C ARG A 142 -4.77 16.13 -4.27
N SER A 143 -4.62 16.08 -5.58
CA SER A 143 -3.32 16.35 -6.18
C SER A 143 -2.82 17.62 -5.48
N ARG A 144 -1.82 17.51 -4.60
CA ARG A 144 -1.21 18.67 -3.98
C ARG A 144 -0.63 19.47 -5.13
N ARG A 145 -1.35 20.51 -5.54
CA ARG A 145 -0.85 21.40 -6.58
C ARG A 145 0.51 21.87 -6.10
N LEU A 146 1.51 21.65 -6.93
CA LEU A 146 2.82 22.16 -6.64
C LEU A 146 2.68 23.66 -6.33
N THR A 147 3.38 24.12 -5.31
CA THR A 147 3.45 25.55 -5.04
C THR A 147 4.07 26.26 -6.24
N PRO A 148 3.82 27.57 -6.47
CA PRO A 148 4.45 28.30 -7.54
C PRO A 148 5.96 28.10 -7.58
N ARG A 149 6.61 28.04 -6.41
CA ARG A 149 8.05 27.85 -6.29
C ARG A 149 8.49 26.42 -6.68
N GLU A 150 7.72 25.41 -6.31
CA GLU A 150 7.97 24.04 -6.73
C GLU A 150 7.78 23.86 -8.25
N THR A 151 6.80 24.56 -8.83
CA THR A 151 6.59 24.56 -10.29
C THR A 151 7.77 25.21 -11.04
N GLU A 152 8.30 26.33 -10.54
CA GLU A 152 9.51 26.95 -11.09
C GLU A 152 10.72 25.99 -11.05
N VAL A 153 10.95 25.37 -9.90
CA VAL A 153 12.03 24.39 -9.73
C VAL A 153 11.82 23.19 -10.67
N LEU A 154 10.59 22.67 -10.80
CA LEU A 154 10.27 21.57 -11.72
C LEU A 154 10.57 21.94 -13.18
N GLN A 155 10.19 23.14 -13.62
CA GLN A 155 10.46 23.62 -14.98
C GLN A 155 11.97 23.63 -15.26
N LEU A 156 12.79 24.12 -14.32
CA LEU A 156 14.25 24.17 -14.47
C LEU A 156 14.90 22.79 -14.45
N ILE A 157 14.34 21.84 -13.66
CA ILE A 157 14.76 20.43 -13.72
C ILE A 157 14.48 19.82 -15.10
N CYS A 158 13.30 20.07 -15.65
CA CYS A 158 12.93 19.59 -16.99
C CYS A 158 13.76 20.21 -18.09
N ASN A 159 14.27 21.43 -17.88
CA ASN A 159 15.24 22.08 -18.77
C ASN A 159 16.68 21.55 -18.61
N GLY A 160 16.90 20.54 -17.76
CA GLY A 160 18.20 19.88 -17.60
C GLY A 160 19.16 20.55 -16.61
N LEU A 161 18.71 21.56 -15.86
CA LEU A 161 19.60 22.31 -14.94
C LEU A 161 19.93 21.45 -13.70
N SER A 162 21.19 21.55 -13.27
CA SER A 162 21.69 21.00 -12.00
C SER A 162 21.17 21.80 -10.80
N ASN A 163 21.22 21.21 -9.61
CA ASN A 163 20.84 21.91 -8.38
C ASN A 163 21.60 23.21 -8.14
N ARG A 164 22.88 23.28 -8.58
CA ARG A 164 23.73 24.48 -8.46
C ARG A 164 23.29 25.60 -9.41
N GLU A 165 22.91 25.25 -10.64
CA GLU A 165 22.41 26.21 -11.62
C GLU A 165 21.02 26.73 -11.24
N ILE A 166 20.13 25.85 -10.76
CA ILE A 166 18.81 26.24 -10.25
C ILE A 166 18.97 27.17 -9.04
N ALA A 167 19.87 26.84 -8.11
CA ALA A 167 20.15 27.66 -6.93
C ALA A 167 20.63 29.08 -7.33
N ALA A 168 21.55 29.17 -8.28
CA ALA A 168 22.04 30.45 -8.79
C ALA A 168 20.93 31.24 -9.51
N GLN A 169 20.09 30.59 -10.31
CA GLN A 169 19.02 31.26 -11.07
C GLN A 169 17.87 31.75 -10.19
N LEU A 170 17.59 31.04 -9.11
CA LEU A 170 16.46 31.32 -8.22
C LEU A 170 16.86 32.06 -6.93
N ASP A 171 18.12 32.42 -6.77
CA ASP A 171 18.73 33.03 -5.57
C ASP A 171 18.43 32.19 -4.29
N LEU A 172 18.72 30.89 -4.40
CA LEU A 172 18.54 29.92 -3.33
C LEU A 172 19.85 29.22 -2.94
N SER A 173 19.87 28.57 -1.80
CA SER A 173 20.95 27.63 -1.50
C SER A 173 20.74 26.29 -2.26
N VAL A 174 21.84 25.61 -2.58
CA VAL A 174 21.80 24.28 -3.20
C VAL A 174 21.00 23.28 -2.36
N ASN A 175 21.09 23.39 -1.04
CA ASN A 175 20.32 22.59 -0.08
C ASN A 175 18.81 22.88 -0.19
N THR A 176 18.43 24.14 -0.34
CA THR A 176 17.02 24.53 -0.51
C THR A 176 16.43 23.95 -1.78
N VAL A 177 17.20 23.96 -2.89
CA VAL A 177 16.80 23.30 -4.15
C VAL A 177 16.66 21.79 -3.97
N ALA A 178 17.57 21.15 -3.24
CA ALA A 178 17.46 19.70 -2.95
C ALA A 178 16.19 19.37 -2.16
N VAL A 179 15.80 20.20 -1.18
CA VAL A 179 14.55 20.05 -0.43
C VAL A 179 13.33 20.23 -1.34
N HIS A 180 13.30 21.24 -2.22
CA HIS A 180 12.22 21.40 -3.20
C HIS A 180 12.10 20.19 -4.11
N ARG A 181 13.22 19.66 -4.64
CA ARG A 181 13.21 18.43 -5.47
C ARG A 181 12.61 17.24 -4.73
N ALA A 182 13.02 17.01 -3.47
CA ALA A 182 12.46 15.93 -2.66
C ALA A 182 10.95 16.12 -2.45
N ASN A 183 10.50 17.33 -2.15
CA ASN A 183 9.07 17.64 -1.98
C ASN A 183 8.26 17.44 -3.26
N ILE A 184 8.80 17.87 -4.42
CA ILE A 184 8.18 17.68 -5.74
C ILE A 184 8.06 16.18 -6.05
N MET A 185 9.15 15.42 -5.88
CA MET A 185 9.18 13.99 -6.13
C MET A 185 8.17 13.26 -5.23
N ASN A 186 8.11 13.61 -3.95
CA ASN A 186 7.11 13.06 -3.01
C ASN A 186 5.68 13.47 -3.39
N ALA A 187 5.45 14.72 -3.79
CA ALA A 187 4.12 15.20 -4.18
C ALA A 187 3.58 14.53 -5.44
N LEU A 188 4.47 14.14 -6.37
CA LEU A 188 4.14 13.50 -7.64
C LEU A 188 4.29 11.97 -7.61
N GLY A 189 4.79 11.40 -6.50
CA GLY A 189 4.96 9.95 -6.32
C GLY A 189 6.02 9.33 -7.23
N VAL A 190 7.10 10.09 -7.56
CA VAL A 190 8.20 9.63 -8.40
C VAL A 190 9.51 9.61 -7.62
N HIS A 191 10.41 8.67 -7.94
CA HIS A 191 11.63 8.44 -7.16
C HIS A 191 12.92 8.72 -7.89
N LYS A 192 12.85 8.94 -9.21
CA LYS A 192 14.02 9.26 -10.06
C LYS A 192 13.79 10.52 -10.86
N THR A 193 14.85 11.28 -11.09
CA THR A 193 14.77 12.52 -11.90
C THR A 193 14.25 12.25 -13.32
N ALA A 194 14.62 11.13 -13.94
CA ALA A 194 14.12 10.76 -15.26
C ALA A 194 12.61 10.51 -15.25
N GLU A 195 12.09 9.83 -14.22
CA GLU A 195 10.65 9.61 -14.02
C GLU A 195 9.92 10.94 -13.80
N LEU A 196 10.52 11.84 -13.03
CA LEU A 196 9.97 13.18 -12.77
C LEU A 196 9.80 13.99 -14.06
N VAL A 197 10.79 13.99 -14.94
CA VAL A 197 10.74 14.70 -16.23
C VAL A 197 9.66 14.11 -17.13
N VAL A 198 9.63 12.78 -17.27
CA VAL A 198 8.60 12.10 -18.08
C VAL A 198 7.20 12.38 -17.53
N TYR A 199 7.01 12.28 -16.22
CA TYR A 199 5.73 12.55 -15.56
C TYR A 199 5.26 13.99 -15.80
N ALA A 200 6.16 14.97 -15.63
CA ALA A 200 5.85 16.39 -15.79
C ALA A 200 5.43 16.74 -17.23
N LEU A 201 6.08 16.14 -18.23
CA LEU A 201 5.73 16.34 -19.66
C LEU A 201 4.39 15.66 -20.00
N GLN A 202 4.18 14.42 -19.56
CA GLN A 202 2.93 13.67 -19.84
C GLN A 202 1.70 14.30 -19.21
N ASN A 203 1.84 14.97 -18.06
CA ASN A 203 0.73 15.60 -17.35
C ASN A 203 0.62 17.11 -17.59
N GLY A 204 1.40 17.67 -18.52
CA GLY A 204 1.34 19.10 -18.87
C GLY A 204 1.70 20.04 -17.73
N LEU A 205 2.52 19.58 -16.76
CA LEU A 205 2.95 20.39 -15.62
C LEU A 205 4.02 21.40 -15.98
N VAL A 206 4.71 21.17 -17.10
CA VAL A 206 5.77 22.03 -17.66
C VAL A 206 5.61 22.11 -19.17
N ASN A 207 6.02 23.25 -19.74
CA ASN A 207 6.10 23.40 -21.19
C ASN A 207 7.49 22.97 -21.66
N PRO A 208 7.61 22.05 -22.63
CA PRO A 208 8.89 21.79 -23.29
C PRO A 208 9.36 23.06 -24.01
N LEU A 209 10.67 23.38 -23.88
CA LEU A 209 11.30 24.43 -24.67
C LEU A 209 11.38 24.00 -26.12
#